data_ed1eb22dbdaaef461d32d20da1af0e9f
#
_entry.id   ed1eb22dbdaaef461d32d20da1af0e9f
#
_cell.length_a   1.000
_cell.length_b   1.000
_cell.length_c   1.000
_cell.angle_alpha   90.00
_cell.angle_beta   90.00
_cell.angle_gamma   90.00
#
_symmetry.space_group_name_H-M   'P 1'
#
loop_
_entity.id
_entity.type
_entity.pdbx_description
1 polymer ?
#
loop_
_entity_poly.entity_id
_entity_poly.type
_entity_poly.pdbx_seq_one_letter_code
_entity_poly.pdbx_strand_id
1 'polypeptide(L)'
;MTFRLSRVVRGKRVTFAFSGELTRKELAEIAGVIERERSATIVFDLADLTMASREGIDYLRQAAADGAELVNCPPYVCRWIEADQQD
;
A
#
# COMPACT_ATOMS: atom_id res chain seq x y z
N MET A 1 0.10 16.25 -9.50
CA MET A 1 -0.19 15.06 -9.12
C MET A 1 0.87 14.08 -9.29
N THR A 2 1.56 13.74 -8.28
CA THR A 2 2.65 12.85 -8.40
C THR A 2 2.48 11.71 -7.47
N PHE A 3 2.67 10.54 -7.96
CA PHE A 3 2.73 9.35 -7.16
C PHE A 3 4.08 8.71 -7.40
N ARG A 4 4.75 8.29 -6.34
CA ARG A 4 6.04 7.64 -6.46
C ARG A 4 6.05 6.37 -5.62
N LEU A 5 6.56 5.31 -6.21
CA LEU A 5 6.71 4.05 -5.53
C LEU A 5 8.19 3.71 -5.46
N SER A 6 8.70 3.48 -4.27
CA SER A 6 10.10 3.08 -4.08
C SER A 6 10.13 1.65 -3.56
N ARG A 7 11.15 0.91 -3.94
CA ARG A 7 11.28 -0.49 -3.56
C ARG A 7 12.64 -0.70 -2.89
N VAL A 8 12.62 -1.27 -1.71
CA VAL A 8 13.83 -1.59 -0.96
C VAL A 8 13.78 -3.06 -0.57
N VAL A 9 14.82 -3.81 -0.92
CA VAL A 9 14.90 -5.22 -0.64
C VAL A 9 15.90 -5.49 0.45
N ARG A 10 15.51 -6.24 1.46
CA ARG A 10 16.40 -6.68 2.53
C ARG A 10 16.13 -8.16 2.81
N GLY A 11 16.99 -9.01 2.29
CA GLY A 11 16.78 -10.45 2.41
C GLY A 11 15.49 -10.84 1.74
N LYS A 12 14.60 -11.46 2.49
CA LYS A 12 13.30 -11.89 1.96
C LYS A 12 12.22 -10.84 2.16
N ARG A 13 12.59 -9.65 2.63
CA ARG A 13 11.62 -8.60 2.91
C ARG A 13 11.73 -7.53 1.86
N VAL A 14 10.61 -7.18 1.24
CA VAL A 14 10.56 -6.14 0.23
C VAL A 14 9.63 -5.05 0.74
N THR A 15 10.15 -3.84 0.88
CA THR A 15 9.37 -2.70 1.34
C THR A 15 9.06 -1.80 0.17
N PHE A 16 7.78 -1.50 -0.01
CA PHE A 16 7.33 -0.56 -1.03
C PHE A 16 6.89 0.71 -0.31
N ALA A 17 7.60 1.80 -0.58
CA ALA A 17 7.27 3.10 0.01
C ALA A 17 6.39 3.86 -0.97
N PHE A 18 5.23 4.27 -0.50
CA PHE A 18 4.25 5.00 -1.30
C PHE A 18 4.37 6.48 -0.98
N SER A 19 4.42 7.32 -2.01
CA SER A 19 4.51 8.76 -1.83
C SER A 19 3.51 9.44 -2.74
N GLY A 20 2.78 10.41 -2.20
CA GLY A 20 1.81 11.18 -2.96
C GLY A 20 0.40 10.64 -2.84
N GLU A 21 -0.33 10.62 -3.94
CA GLU A 21 -1.73 10.22 -3.95
C GLU A 21 -1.90 8.84 -4.57
N LEU A 22 -2.48 7.94 -3.83
CA LEU A 22 -2.76 6.60 -4.32
C LEU A 22 -4.18 6.58 -4.85
N THR A 23 -4.32 6.53 -6.17
CA THR A 23 -5.61 6.53 -6.82
C THR A 23 -5.74 5.29 -7.70
N ARG A 24 -6.92 5.14 -8.28
CA ARG A 24 -7.20 4.02 -9.15
C ARG A 24 -6.19 3.87 -10.28
N LYS A 25 -5.67 4.99 -10.77
CA LYS A 25 -4.73 4.95 -11.90
C LYS A 25 -3.46 4.18 -11.60
N GLU A 26 -2.97 4.29 -10.38
CA GLU A 26 -1.72 3.65 -10.01
C GLU A 26 -1.87 2.18 -9.64
N LEU A 27 -3.09 1.75 -9.34
CA LEU A 27 -3.28 0.42 -8.75
C LEU A 27 -2.87 -0.71 -9.67
N ALA A 28 -3.15 -0.60 -10.96
CA ALA A 28 -2.79 -1.67 -11.90
C ALA A 28 -1.28 -1.84 -11.95
N GLU A 29 -0.56 -0.73 -11.96
CA GLU A 29 0.89 -0.75 -12.02
C GLU A 29 1.46 -1.32 -10.72
N ILE A 30 0.93 -0.88 -9.59
CA ILE A 30 1.38 -1.36 -8.29
C ILE A 30 1.14 -2.85 -8.16
N ALA A 31 -0.03 -3.31 -8.55
CA ALA A 31 -0.37 -4.72 -8.45
C ALA A 31 0.58 -5.58 -9.27
N GLY A 32 0.96 -5.11 -10.45
CA GLY A 32 1.91 -5.83 -11.29
C GLY A 32 3.28 -5.96 -10.66
N VAL A 33 3.74 -4.88 -10.02
CA VAL A 33 5.05 -4.89 -9.37
C VAL A 33 5.04 -5.84 -8.17
N ILE A 34 3.98 -5.78 -7.37
CA ILE A 34 3.88 -6.61 -6.17
C ILE A 34 3.73 -8.08 -6.53
N GLU A 35 3.03 -8.37 -7.60
CA GLU A 35 2.85 -9.74 -8.05
C GLU A 35 4.19 -10.42 -8.31
N ARG A 36 5.17 -9.67 -8.79
CA ARG A 36 6.50 -10.20 -9.07
C ARG A 36 7.25 -10.57 -7.80
N GLU A 37 6.83 -10.07 -6.65
CA GLU A 37 7.52 -10.31 -5.39
C GLU A 37 6.72 -11.22 -4.47
N ARG A 38 5.87 -12.06 -5.03
CA ARG A 38 4.95 -12.88 -4.22
C ARG A 38 5.61 -13.75 -3.18
N SER A 39 6.82 -14.21 -3.47
CA SER A 39 7.51 -15.10 -2.54
C SER A 39 8.19 -14.37 -1.39
N ALA A 40 8.17 -13.04 -1.42
CA ALA A 40 8.80 -12.23 -0.39
C ALA A 40 7.79 -11.79 0.65
N THR A 41 8.29 -11.35 1.81
CA THR A 41 7.45 -10.67 2.78
C THR A 41 7.26 -9.24 2.29
N ILE A 42 6.04 -8.85 2.06
CA ILE A 42 5.72 -7.54 1.51
C ILE A 42 5.38 -6.56 2.63
N VAL A 43 6.02 -5.41 2.59
CA VAL A 43 5.77 -4.34 3.55
C VAL A 43 5.42 -3.08 2.77
N PHE A 44 4.35 -2.41 3.16
CA PHE A 44 3.97 -1.12 2.57
C PHE A 44 4.27 -0.02 3.57
N ASP A 45 5.18 0.88 3.20
CA ASP A 45 5.51 2.02 4.04
C ASP A 45 4.67 3.20 3.54
N LEU A 46 3.78 3.66 4.36
CA LEU A 46 2.80 4.68 3.98
C LEU A 46 3.10 6.05 4.57
N ALA A 47 4.31 6.25 5.07
CA ALA A 47 4.68 7.50 5.74
C ALA A 47 4.46 8.73 4.86
N ASP A 48 4.75 8.61 3.57
CA ASP A 48 4.67 9.75 2.65
C ASP A 48 3.39 9.74 1.81
N LEU A 49 2.46 8.88 2.13
CA LEU A 49 1.19 8.83 1.43
C LEU A 49 0.33 10.00 1.91
N THR A 50 -0.01 10.91 0.99
CA THR A 50 -0.77 12.09 1.36
C THR A 50 -2.26 11.91 1.19
N MET A 51 -2.67 11.03 0.29
CA MET A 51 -4.10 10.79 0.06
C MET A 51 -4.27 9.44 -0.63
N ALA A 52 -5.40 8.79 -0.37
CA ALA A 52 -5.74 7.57 -1.07
C ALA A 52 -7.22 7.63 -1.44
N SER A 53 -7.53 7.23 -2.67
CA SER A 53 -8.91 7.14 -3.10
C SER A 53 -9.55 5.93 -2.44
N ARG A 54 -10.87 5.79 -2.62
CA ARG A 54 -11.57 4.63 -2.08
C ARG A 54 -10.96 3.33 -2.61
N GLU A 55 -10.67 3.30 -3.91
CA GLU A 55 -10.05 2.14 -4.52
C GLU A 55 -8.67 1.88 -3.93
N GLY A 56 -7.92 2.96 -3.65
CA GLY A 56 -6.61 2.82 -3.02
C GLY A 56 -6.72 2.21 -1.62
N ILE A 57 -7.69 2.68 -0.84
CA ILE A 57 -7.92 2.14 0.50
C ILE A 57 -8.33 0.67 0.43
N ASP A 58 -9.20 0.33 -0.51
CA ASP A 58 -9.62 -1.05 -0.68
C ASP A 58 -8.44 -1.93 -1.03
N TYR A 59 -7.55 -1.44 -1.88
CA TYR A 59 -6.37 -2.18 -2.27
C TYR A 59 -5.46 -2.45 -1.07
N LEU A 60 -5.23 -1.43 -0.24
CA LEU A 60 -4.39 -1.57 0.95
C LEU A 60 -5.00 -2.56 1.93
N ARG A 61 -6.31 -2.51 2.10
CA ARG A 61 -7.00 -3.42 3.00
C ARG A 61 -6.88 -4.87 2.50
N GLN A 62 -7.06 -5.06 1.20
CA GLN A 62 -6.95 -6.38 0.62
C GLN A 62 -5.52 -6.92 0.73
N ALA A 63 -4.53 -6.04 0.49
CA ALA A 63 -3.14 -6.44 0.60
C ALA A 63 -2.81 -6.87 2.03
N ALA A 64 -3.33 -6.15 3.02
CA ALA A 64 -3.10 -6.51 4.41
C ALA A 64 -3.75 -7.85 4.73
N ALA A 65 -4.94 -8.10 4.19
CA ALA A 65 -5.62 -9.37 4.36
C ALA A 65 -4.81 -10.52 3.74
N ASP A 66 -4.09 -10.22 2.67
CA ASP A 66 -3.26 -11.22 1.99
C ASP A 66 -1.89 -11.40 2.62
N GLY A 67 -1.61 -10.70 3.72
CA GLY A 67 -0.38 -10.89 4.45
C GLY A 67 0.62 -9.75 4.39
N ALA A 68 0.34 -8.70 3.64
CA ALA A 68 1.24 -7.56 3.59
C ALA A 68 1.18 -6.78 4.90
N GLU A 69 2.32 -6.23 5.29
CA GLU A 69 2.41 -5.45 6.51
C GLU A 69 2.33 -3.97 6.17
N LEU A 70 1.49 -3.22 6.85
CA LEU A 70 1.38 -1.78 6.64
C LEU A 70 2.10 -1.08 7.78
N VAL A 71 3.06 -0.22 7.45
CA VAL A 71 3.82 0.50 8.46
C VAL A 71 3.71 2.00 8.22
N ASN A 72 3.86 2.77 9.27
CA ASN A 72 3.83 4.23 9.21
C ASN A 72 2.56 4.77 8.55
N CYS A 73 1.45 4.10 8.80
CA CYS A 73 0.19 4.46 8.18
C CYS A 73 -0.31 5.80 8.74
N PRO A 74 -0.58 6.80 7.90
CA PRO A 74 -1.11 8.06 8.42
C PRO A 74 -2.45 7.84 9.11
N PRO A 75 -2.75 8.59 10.17
CA PRO A 75 -3.97 8.36 10.94
C PRO A 75 -5.24 8.35 10.13
N TYR A 76 -5.39 9.25 9.15
CA TYR A 76 -6.62 9.30 8.38
C TYR A 76 -6.75 8.09 7.46
N VAL A 77 -5.64 7.57 6.96
CA VAL A 77 -5.66 6.37 6.12
C VAL A 77 -6.01 5.15 6.97
N CYS A 78 -5.42 5.05 8.15
CA CYS A 78 -5.70 3.95 9.06
C CYS A 78 -7.18 3.94 9.44
N ARG A 79 -7.74 5.11 9.71
CA ARG A 79 -9.15 5.21 10.05
C ARG A 79 -10.04 4.71 8.93
N TRP A 80 -9.71 5.07 7.70
CA TRP A 80 -10.52 4.65 6.57
C TRP A 80 -10.46 3.14 6.38
N ILE A 81 -9.26 2.57 6.53
CA ILE A 81 -9.10 1.13 6.40
C ILE A 81 -9.94 0.41 7.47
N GLU A 82 -9.87 0.90 8.70
CA GLU A 82 -10.60 0.29 9.81
C GLU A 82 -12.11 0.49 9.70
N ALA A 83 -12.51 1.66 9.25
CA ALA A 83 -13.93 1.98 9.14
C ALA A 83 -14.62 1.03 8.17
N ASP A 84 -13.96 0.72 7.06
CA ASP A 84 -14.55 -0.17 6.07
C ASP A 84 -14.69 -1.58 6.57
N GLN A 85 -13.91 -1.96 7.56
CA GLN A 85 -13.99 -3.31 8.12
C GLN A 85 -15.17 -3.51 9.03
N GLN A 86 -15.83 -2.43 9.42
CA GLN A 86 -16.91 -2.51 10.37
C GLN A 86 -18.28 -2.73 9.75
N ASP A 87 -18.34 -2.75 8.45
CA ASP A 87 -19.63 -2.97 7.80
C ASP A 87 -20.13 -4.38 7.90
#